data_0a4535015582a252f5b573a6c4a49a15
#
_entry.id   0a4535015582a252f5b573a6c4a49a15
#
_cell.length_a   1.000
_cell.length_b   1.000
_cell.length_c   1.000
_cell.angle_alpha   90.00
_cell.angle_beta   90.00
_cell.angle_gamma   90.00
#
_symmetry.space_group_name_H-M   'P 1'
#
loop_
_entity.id
_entity.type
_entity.pdbx_description
1 polymer ?
#
loop_
_entity_poly.entity_id
_entity_poly.type
_entity_poly.pdbx_seq_one_letter_code
_entity_poly.pdbx_strand_id
1 'polypeptide(L)'
;MTDSKPDVLVVNNFHHPTISRIDKIYQTHHLWKLNTKAQNELITKLDGKCKAAVTGSWTFNERAYSLSSLSLISAFGVGIDGIDINLTKKNQIRVTNTPGVLNDDVADIALTLILTTSRNIINADRYARSRLWEKSPMPYGSGLAGKTLGIVGFGRIGEAVAERVLPLKLKIAYHNRTKKDSPHKYFASLIELAHNSDILLCILPGAQNTERVINAEVLKALGPTGIFINIGRGTSVDENSLIEFLAHKKIAAAGLDVYAEEPSIPKALRELDNTVLLPHIGSATIETRDAMGDLVLKNLEAFFSKNELVTEVK
;
A
#
# COMPACT_ATOMS: atom_id res chain seq x y z
N MET A 1 13.11 -33.96 26.80
CA MET A 1 12.45 -33.85 25.49
C MET A 1 13.09 -32.65 24.81
N THR A 2 13.82 -32.85 23.72
CA THR A 2 14.33 -31.73 22.93
C THR A 2 13.12 -31.05 22.33
N ASP A 3 12.79 -29.84 22.85
CA ASP A 3 11.73 -29.01 22.25
C ASP A 3 12.14 -28.71 20.80
N SER A 4 11.58 -29.46 19.87
CA SER A 4 11.80 -29.19 18.45
C SER A 4 11.13 -27.85 18.13
N LYS A 5 11.91 -26.97 17.50
CA LYS A 5 11.37 -25.66 17.06
C LYS A 5 10.09 -25.87 16.25
N PRO A 6 9.02 -25.04 16.48
CA PRO A 6 7.82 -25.09 15.66
C PRO A 6 8.11 -24.82 14.17
N ASP A 7 7.40 -25.56 13.30
CA ASP A 7 7.49 -25.38 11.85
C ASP A 7 6.78 -24.09 11.41
N VAL A 8 7.44 -23.27 10.60
CA VAL A 8 6.91 -22.05 10.00
C VAL A 8 7.18 -22.03 8.49
N LEU A 9 6.14 -21.89 7.68
CA LEU A 9 6.25 -21.78 6.23
C LEU A 9 6.51 -20.32 5.84
N VAL A 10 7.65 -20.03 5.20
CA VAL A 10 7.95 -18.74 4.59
C VAL A 10 7.52 -18.77 3.14
N VAL A 11 6.36 -18.14 2.85
CA VAL A 11 5.67 -18.30 1.56
C VAL A 11 6.37 -17.57 0.42
N ASN A 12 6.80 -16.34 0.66
CA ASN A 12 7.51 -15.54 -0.34
C ASN A 12 8.67 -14.75 0.29
N ASN A 13 9.51 -14.16 -0.57
CA ASN A 13 10.58 -13.30 -0.11
C ASN A 13 10.00 -11.92 0.26
N PHE A 14 10.37 -11.41 1.43
CA PHE A 14 10.05 -10.07 1.88
C PHE A 14 11.26 -9.46 2.60
N HIS A 15 11.12 -8.85 3.76
CA HIS A 15 12.22 -8.20 4.48
C HIS A 15 13.25 -9.22 5.02
N HIS A 16 14.42 -9.30 4.39
CA HIS A 16 15.44 -10.29 4.71
C HIS A 16 15.89 -10.30 6.20
N PRO A 17 16.08 -9.15 6.89
CA PRO A 17 16.39 -9.15 8.33
C PRO A 17 15.30 -9.85 9.17
N THR A 18 14.01 -9.64 8.86
CA THR A 18 12.90 -10.33 9.54
C THR A 18 12.94 -11.83 9.28
N ILE A 19 13.10 -12.26 8.02
CA ILE A 19 13.21 -13.68 7.67
C ILE A 19 14.37 -14.33 8.44
N SER A 20 15.55 -13.69 8.49
CA SER A 20 16.72 -14.20 9.20
C SER A 20 16.48 -14.35 10.72
N ARG A 21 15.65 -13.48 11.32
CA ARG A 21 15.26 -13.60 12.74
C ARG A 21 14.28 -14.76 12.95
N ILE A 22 13.34 -14.98 12.04
CA ILE A 22 12.41 -16.11 12.06
C ILE A 22 13.18 -17.42 11.93
N ASP A 23 14.16 -17.51 11.01
CA ASP A 23 15.04 -18.67 10.80
C ASP A 23 15.81 -19.09 12.07
N LYS A 24 16.21 -18.12 12.88
CA LYS A 24 16.90 -18.39 14.16
C LYS A 24 15.99 -18.99 15.23
N ILE A 25 14.72 -18.61 15.25
CA ILE A 25 13.76 -18.95 16.31
C ILE A 25 12.99 -20.23 15.96
N TYR A 26 12.56 -20.38 14.71
CA TYR A 26 11.67 -21.42 14.23
C TYR A 26 12.36 -22.40 13.26
N GLN A 27 11.74 -23.57 13.03
CA GLN A 27 12.11 -24.44 11.92
C GLN A 27 11.41 -23.94 10.66
N THR A 28 12.15 -23.18 9.85
CA THR A 28 11.57 -22.49 8.67
C THR A 28 11.67 -23.33 7.40
N HIS A 29 10.67 -23.15 6.54
CA HIS A 29 10.58 -23.80 5.23
C HIS A 29 10.28 -22.73 4.18
N HIS A 30 11.25 -22.45 3.29
CA HIS A 30 11.18 -21.36 2.32
C HIS A 30 10.53 -21.83 1.01
N LEU A 31 9.21 -21.67 0.89
CA LEU A 31 8.43 -22.11 -0.28
C LEU A 31 8.87 -21.40 -1.57
N TRP A 32 9.14 -20.10 -1.48
CA TRP A 32 9.52 -19.27 -2.62
C TRP A 32 10.87 -19.64 -3.28
N LYS A 33 11.73 -20.39 -2.60
CA LYS A 33 13.01 -20.88 -3.14
C LYS A 33 12.87 -22.12 -4.03
N LEU A 34 11.69 -22.72 -4.07
CA LEU A 34 11.46 -24.02 -4.67
C LEU A 34 10.67 -23.89 -5.99
N ASN A 35 10.91 -24.79 -6.94
CA ASN A 35 10.06 -24.94 -8.10
C ASN A 35 8.73 -25.62 -7.73
N THR A 36 7.75 -25.59 -8.64
CA THR A 36 6.40 -26.07 -8.41
C THR A 36 6.33 -27.52 -7.88
N LYS A 37 7.17 -28.44 -8.41
CA LYS A 37 7.20 -29.85 -7.96
C LYS A 37 7.68 -29.95 -6.52
N ALA A 38 8.80 -29.31 -6.20
CA ALA A 38 9.39 -29.30 -4.85
C ALA A 38 8.48 -28.56 -3.84
N GLN A 39 7.72 -27.55 -4.26
CA GLN A 39 6.69 -26.92 -3.43
C GLN A 39 5.62 -27.91 -3.01
N ASN A 40 5.07 -28.70 -3.94
CA ASN A 40 4.07 -29.70 -3.65
C ASN A 40 4.60 -30.79 -2.70
N GLU A 41 5.83 -31.27 -2.92
CA GLU A 41 6.50 -32.24 -2.04
C GLU A 41 6.69 -31.68 -0.62
N LEU A 42 7.12 -30.41 -0.51
CA LEU A 42 7.27 -29.74 0.79
C LEU A 42 5.94 -29.61 1.51
N ILE A 43 4.87 -29.14 0.84
CA ILE A 43 3.55 -29.01 1.43
C ILE A 43 3.05 -30.35 1.95
N THR A 44 3.18 -31.43 1.17
CA THR A 44 2.80 -32.79 1.60
C THR A 44 3.60 -33.23 2.85
N LYS A 45 4.91 -32.94 2.90
CA LYS A 45 5.76 -33.24 4.05
C LYS A 45 5.37 -32.48 5.32
N LEU A 46 4.87 -31.26 5.18
CA LEU A 46 4.51 -30.35 6.27
C LEU A 46 3.05 -30.54 6.74
N ASP A 47 2.24 -31.27 6.00
CA ASP A 47 0.85 -31.49 6.36
C ASP A 47 0.70 -32.15 7.73
N GLY A 48 -0.26 -31.68 8.51
CA GLY A 48 -0.45 -32.10 9.91
C GLY A 48 0.58 -31.54 10.91
N LYS A 49 1.61 -30.81 10.49
CA LYS A 49 2.70 -30.30 11.35
C LYS A 49 2.82 -28.79 11.37
N CYS A 50 2.83 -28.17 10.20
CA CYS A 50 3.07 -26.73 10.07
C CYS A 50 1.78 -25.95 10.34
N LYS A 51 1.77 -25.19 11.44
CA LYS A 51 0.59 -24.43 11.91
C LYS A 51 0.61 -22.96 11.50
N ALA A 52 1.77 -22.42 11.10
CA ALA A 52 1.91 -21.00 10.80
C ALA A 52 2.62 -20.78 9.47
N ALA A 53 2.15 -19.78 8.72
CA ALA A 53 2.81 -19.26 7.54
C ALA A 53 3.09 -17.76 7.70
N VAL A 54 4.22 -17.30 7.14
CA VAL A 54 4.55 -15.88 7.03
C VAL A 54 4.65 -15.49 5.56
N THR A 55 4.19 -14.30 5.22
CA THR A 55 4.14 -13.81 3.84
C THR A 55 4.36 -12.31 3.76
N GLY A 56 4.90 -11.80 2.65
CA GLY A 56 4.68 -10.41 2.26
C GLY A 56 3.19 -10.22 1.91
N SER A 57 2.69 -8.99 2.03
CA SER A 57 1.23 -8.72 1.98
C SER A 57 0.59 -8.87 0.59
N TRP A 58 1.36 -9.04 -0.49
CA TRP A 58 0.85 -8.85 -1.86
C TRP A 58 0.40 -10.12 -2.55
N THR A 59 1.01 -11.26 -2.23
CA THR A 59 0.62 -12.54 -2.78
C THR A 59 0.77 -13.64 -1.74
N PHE A 60 -0.18 -14.54 -1.71
CA PHE A 60 -0.10 -15.76 -0.92
C PHE A 60 -0.17 -16.97 -1.85
N ASN A 61 0.71 -17.93 -1.66
CA ASN A 61 0.73 -19.11 -2.51
C ASN A 61 -0.45 -20.04 -2.14
N GLU A 62 -1.37 -20.25 -3.06
CA GLU A 62 -2.59 -21.05 -2.85
C GLU A 62 -2.32 -22.47 -2.33
N ARG A 63 -1.16 -23.06 -2.69
CA ARG A 63 -0.78 -24.41 -2.18
C ARG A 63 -0.65 -24.45 -0.67
N ALA A 64 -0.31 -23.34 -0.01
CA ALA A 64 -0.21 -23.30 1.44
C ALA A 64 -1.56 -23.55 2.14
N TYR A 65 -2.69 -23.24 1.47
CA TYR A 65 -4.02 -23.54 2.03
C TYR A 65 -4.36 -25.04 2.10
N SER A 66 -3.61 -25.91 1.41
CA SER A 66 -3.82 -27.36 1.50
C SER A 66 -3.21 -27.99 2.76
N LEU A 67 -2.43 -27.22 3.54
CA LEU A 67 -1.95 -27.68 4.85
C LEU A 67 -3.12 -27.80 5.84
N SER A 68 -3.51 -29.02 6.21
CA SER A 68 -4.63 -29.27 7.12
C SER A 68 -4.44 -28.69 8.53
N SER A 69 -3.18 -28.48 8.93
CA SER A 69 -2.80 -27.92 10.23
C SER A 69 -2.61 -26.40 10.23
N LEU A 70 -2.65 -25.72 9.07
CA LEU A 70 -2.43 -24.29 8.99
C LEU A 70 -3.51 -23.52 9.76
N SER A 71 -3.12 -22.75 10.75
CA SER A 71 -4.02 -22.04 11.67
C SER A 71 -3.70 -20.55 11.79
N LEU A 72 -2.52 -20.13 11.28
CA LEU A 72 -2.09 -18.73 11.26
C LEU A 72 -1.43 -18.38 9.92
N ILE A 73 -1.82 -17.23 9.36
CA ILE A 73 -1.07 -16.52 8.33
C ILE A 73 -0.67 -15.16 8.89
N SER A 74 0.63 -14.88 9.03
CA SER A 74 1.14 -13.60 9.48
C SER A 74 1.71 -12.81 8.31
N ALA A 75 1.03 -11.71 7.94
CA ALA A 75 1.39 -10.86 6.82
C ALA A 75 2.34 -9.73 7.24
N PHE A 76 3.43 -9.56 6.51
CA PHE A 76 4.35 -8.43 6.63
C PHE A 76 3.82 -7.28 5.77
N GLY A 77 2.95 -6.44 6.33
CA GLY A 77 2.26 -5.32 5.69
C GLY A 77 0.90 -5.05 6.32
N VAL A 78 0.27 -3.92 6.01
CA VAL A 78 -1.10 -3.61 6.46
C VAL A 78 -2.15 -4.21 5.52
N GLY A 79 -1.93 -4.10 4.21
CA GLY A 79 -2.78 -4.74 3.21
C GLY A 79 -2.64 -6.26 3.27
N ILE A 80 -3.73 -6.95 3.04
CA ILE A 80 -3.80 -8.41 3.00
C ILE A 80 -4.42 -8.92 1.70
N ASP A 81 -4.32 -8.13 0.66
CA ASP A 81 -4.99 -8.32 -0.63
C ASP A 81 -4.62 -9.64 -1.30
N GLY A 82 -3.41 -10.14 -1.03
CA GLY A 82 -2.96 -11.45 -1.52
C GLY A 82 -3.50 -12.64 -0.75
N ILE A 83 -4.24 -12.45 0.34
CA ILE A 83 -4.80 -13.52 1.18
C ILE A 83 -6.28 -13.66 0.92
N ASP A 84 -6.73 -14.84 0.50
CA ASP A 84 -8.15 -15.13 0.35
C ASP A 84 -8.85 -15.26 1.71
N ILE A 85 -9.53 -14.18 2.12
CA ILE A 85 -10.22 -14.08 3.40
C ILE A 85 -11.39 -15.07 3.49
N ASN A 86 -12.06 -15.43 2.38
CA ASN A 86 -13.13 -16.39 2.40
C ASN A 86 -12.58 -17.80 2.66
N LEU A 87 -11.45 -18.11 2.03
CA LEU A 87 -10.78 -19.40 2.23
C LEU A 87 -10.18 -19.52 3.64
N THR A 88 -9.61 -18.45 4.18
CA THR A 88 -9.10 -18.44 5.57
C THR A 88 -10.23 -18.67 6.57
N LYS A 89 -11.37 -17.99 6.40
CA LYS A 89 -12.56 -18.20 7.26
C LYS A 89 -13.09 -19.62 7.17
N LYS A 90 -13.21 -20.17 5.95
CA LYS A 90 -13.66 -21.54 5.73
C LYS A 90 -12.78 -22.57 6.44
N ASN A 91 -11.47 -22.35 6.42
CA ASN A 91 -10.47 -23.26 6.99
C ASN A 91 -10.09 -22.90 8.44
N GLN A 92 -10.76 -21.92 9.06
CA GLN A 92 -10.48 -21.42 10.41
C GLN A 92 -9.04 -20.95 10.62
N ILE A 93 -8.44 -20.38 9.57
CA ILE A 93 -7.10 -19.82 9.59
C ILE A 93 -7.18 -18.35 10.05
N ARG A 94 -6.51 -18.02 11.13
CA ARG A 94 -6.41 -16.66 11.64
C ARG A 94 -5.37 -15.87 10.83
N VAL A 95 -5.61 -14.58 10.64
CA VAL A 95 -4.71 -13.71 9.87
C VAL A 95 -4.24 -12.56 10.74
N THR A 96 -2.95 -12.27 10.72
CA THR A 96 -2.39 -11.05 11.32
C THR A 96 -1.69 -10.20 10.28
N ASN A 97 -1.62 -8.90 10.54
CA ASN A 97 -0.93 -7.92 9.72
C ASN A 97 -0.08 -6.97 10.60
N THR A 98 0.54 -5.93 10.02
CA THR A 98 1.42 -5.02 10.75
C THR A 98 0.86 -3.58 10.80
N PRO A 99 -0.28 -3.33 11.46
CA PRO A 99 -0.92 -2.03 11.50
C PRO A 99 -0.20 -1.07 12.46
N GLY A 100 -0.33 0.23 12.19
CA GLY A 100 0.13 1.30 13.09
C GLY A 100 1.57 1.72 12.86
N VAL A 101 2.49 0.80 12.75
CA VAL A 101 3.95 1.05 12.69
C VAL A 101 4.44 1.73 11.41
N LEU A 102 3.62 1.76 10.35
CA LEU A 102 4.01 2.34 9.05
C LEU A 102 3.22 3.62 8.68
N ASN A 103 2.31 4.08 9.55
CA ASN A 103 1.41 5.19 9.19
C ASN A 103 2.18 6.48 8.87
N ASP A 104 3.21 6.77 9.66
CA ASP A 104 4.02 7.98 9.53
C ASP A 104 4.80 7.99 8.21
N ASP A 105 5.50 6.92 7.89
CA ASP A 105 6.28 6.84 6.65
C ASP A 105 5.40 6.92 5.41
N VAL A 106 4.25 6.22 5.41
CA VAL A 106 3.30 6.29 4.30
C VAL A 106 2.73 7.71 4.16
N ALA A 107 2.49 8.41 5.28
CA ALA A 107 2.05 9.79 5.27
C ALA A 107 3.14 10.75 4.77
N ASP A 108 4.41 10.46 5.06
CA ASP A 108 5.56 11.22 4.53
C ASP A 108 5.69 11.06 3.01
N ILE A 109 5.48 9.86 2.48
CA ILE A 109 5.43 9.63 1.02
C ILE A 109 4.23 10.33 0.38
N ALA A 110 3.05 10.33 1.03
CA ALA A 110 1.90 11.09 0.54
C ALA A 110 2.22 12.58 0.44
N LEU A 111 2.78 13.18 1.50
CA LEU A 111 3.22 14.57 1.51
C LEU A 111 4.27 14.83 0.43
N THR A 112 5.26 13.95 0.30
CA THR A 112 6.31 14.04 -0.73
C THR A 112 5.71 14.06 -2.13
N LEU A 113 4.78 13.14 -2.45
CA LEU A 113 4.08 13.12 -3.74
C LEU A 113 3.24 14.37 -3.97
N ILE A 114 2.52 14.85 -2.95
CA ILE A 114 1.75 16.11 -3.03
C ILE A 114 2.68 17.29 -3.39
N LEU A 115 3.79 17.44 -2.70
CA LEU A 115 4.74 18.52 -2.93
C LEU A 115 5.45 18.39 -4.28
N THR A 116 6.00 17.21 -4.59
CA THR A 116 6.78 16.99 -5.82
C THR A 116 5.92 17.12 -7.06
N THR A 117 4.69 16.61 -7.03
CA THR A 117 3.76 16.71 -8.16
C THR A 117 3.25 18.13 -8.35
N SER A 118 2.78 18.80 -7.28
CA SER A 118 2.25 20.17 -7.36
C SER A 118 3.29 21.18 -7.81
N ARG A 119 4.54 21.02 -7.35
CA ARG A 119 5.64 21.94 -7.64
C ARG A 119 6.49 21.51 -8.83
N ASN A 120 6.12 20.42 -9.51
CA ASN A 120 6.84 19.85 -10.66
C ASN A 120 8.34 19.62 -10.38
N ILE A 121 8.70 19.17 -9.17
CA ILE A 121 10.08 19.11 -8.66
C ILE A 121 10.97 18.21 -9.51
N ILE A 122 10.47 17.04 -9.95
CA ILE A 122 11.26 16.08 -10.74
C ILE A 122 11.70 16.69 -12.08
N ASN A 123 10.79 17.39 -12.75
CA ASN A 123 11.14 18.09 -13.98
C ASN A 123 12.02 19.32 -13.72
N ALA A 124 11.85 19.98 -12.58
CA ALA A 124 12.72 21.12 -12.19
C ALA A 124 14.17 20.68 -11.98
N ASP A 125 14.40 19.53 -11.31
CA ASP A 125 15.74 18.96 -11.15
C ASP A 125 16.35 18.61 -12.52
N ARG A 126 15.59 17.93 -13.40
CA ARG A 126 16.04 17.62 -14.77
C ARG A 126 16.36 18.88 -15.58
N TYR A 127 15.51 19.90 -15.45
CA TYR A 127 15.68 21.19 -16.15
C TYR A 127 16.97 21.89 -15.74
N ALA A 128 17.27 21.93 -14.45
CA ALA A 128 18.51 22.52 -13.93
C ALA A 128 19.74 21.74 -14.42
N ARG A 129 19.73 20.40 -14.31
CA ARG A 129 20.85 19.53 -14.73
C ARG A 129 21.11 19.56 -16.24
N SER A 130 20.07 19.75 -17.06
CA SER A 130 20.19 19.86 -18.53
C SER A 130 20.67 21.23 -19.01
N ARG A 131 20.95 22.19 -18.11
CA ARG A 131 21.34 23.58 -18.40
C ARG A 131 20.30 24.38 -19.20
N LEU A 132 19.03 23.88 -19.25
CA LEU A 132 17.98 24.63 -19.94
C LEU A 132 17.66 25.96 -19.26
N TRP A 133 17.88 26.03 -17.95
CA TRP A 133 17.69 27.30 -17.19
C TRP A 133 18.60 28.43 -17.65
N GLU A 134 19.74 28.12 -18.24
CA GLU A 134 20.62 29.14 -18.85
C GLU A 134 19.99 29.77 -20.10
N LYS A 135 18.99 29.14 -20.69
CA LYS A 135 18.35 29.56 -21.95
C LYS A 135 16.98 30.18 -21.76
N SER A 136 16.20 29.69 -20.78
CA SER A 136 14.84 30.14 -20.52
C SER A 136 14.41 29.86 -19.08
N PRO A 137 13.44 30.60 -18.51
CA PRO A 137 12.88 30.31 -17.20
C PRO A 137 12.03 29.03 -17.27
N MET A 138 12.04 28.22 -16.17
CA MET A 138 11.20 27.08 -16.04
C MET A 138 9.71 27.47 -15.88
N PRO A 139 8.75 26.73 -16.45
CA PRO A 139 7.32 26.94 -16.20
C PRO A 139 6.96 26.83 -14.71
N TYR A 140 5.96 27.61 -14.27
CA TYR A 140 5.54 27.65 -12.89
C TYR A 140 4.82 26.36 -12.45
N GLY A 141 5.10 25.94 -11.23
CA GLY A 141 4.31 24.94 -10.52
C GLY A 141 3.13 25.56 -9.78
N SER A 142 2.37 24.73 -9.06
CA SER A 142 1.17 25.12 -8.32
C SER A 142 1.45 25.23 -6.82
N GLY A 143 1.02 26.33 -6.17
CA GLY A 143 1.08 26.50 -4.72
C GLY A 143 0.03 25.64 -4.00
N LEU A 144 0.21 25.38 -2.70
CA LEU A 144 -0.67 24.53 -1.90
C LEU A 144 -1.60 25.35 -0.98
N ALA A 145 -1.16 26.50 -0.49
CA ALA A 145 -1.90 27.27 0.50
C ALA A 145 -3.32 27.64 0.03
N GLY A 146 -4.31 27.33 0.86
CA GLY A 146 -5.73 27.58 0.60
C GLY A 146 -6.44 26.53 -0.25
N LYS A 147 -5.70 25.61 -0.87
CA LYS A 147 -6.24 24.50 -1.66
C LYS A 147 -6.87 23.41 -0.78
N THR A 148 -7.75 22.62 -1.38
CA THR A 148 -8.42 21.48 -0.74
C THR A 148 -7.75 20.18 -1.12
N LEU A 149 -7.32 19.43 -0.10
CA LEU A 149 -6.94 18.01 -0.21
C LEU A 149 -8.16 17.15 0.10
N GLY A 150 -8.69 16.46 -0.90
CA GLY A 150 -9.73 15.43 -0.76
C GLY A 150 -9.07 14.08 -0.50
N ILE A 151 -9.39 13.45 0.63
CA ILE A 151 -8.83 12.15 1.02
C ILE A 151 -9.88 11.06 0.85
N VAL A 152 -9.61 10.10 -0.03
CA VAL A 152 -10.43 8.91 -0.26
C VAL A 152 -9.88 7.78 0.59
N GLY A 153 -10.60 7.40 1.65
CA GLY A 153 -10.11 6.44 2.65
C GLY A 153 -9.47 7.13 3.87
N PHE A 154 -10.23 7.95 4.59
CA PHE A 154 -9.77 8.65 5.79
C PHE A 154 -9.72 7.70 6.99
N GLY A 155 -8.65 6.88 7.04
CA GLY A 155 -8.26 5.99 8.13
C GLY A 155 -7.05 6.53 8.91
N ARG A 156 -6.32 5.68 9.62
CA ARG A 156 -5.12 6.05 10.39
C ARG A 156 -4.07 6.78 9.54
N ILE A 157 -3.79 6.29 8.32
CA ILE A 157 -2.86 6.95 7.40
C ILE A 157 -3.43 8.29 6.93
N GLY A 158 -4.73 8.36 6.62
CA GLY A 158 -5.39 9.62 6.23
C GLY A 158 -5.32 10.68 7.32
N GLU A 159 -5.48 10.30 8.59
CA GLU A 159 -5.31 11.16 9.76
C GLU A 159 -3.85 11.67 9.87
N ALA A 160 -2.87 10.75 9.75
CA ALA A 160 -1.45 11.11 9.76
C ALA A 160 -1.05 12.04 8.60
N VAL A 161 -1.65 11.88 7.41
CA VAL A 161 -1.47 12.81 6.29
C VAL A 161 -2.08 14.17 6.61
N ALA A 162 -3.32 14.21 7.15
CA ALA A 162 -3.99 15.47 7.51
C ALA A 162 -3.13 16.30 8.49
N GLU A 163 -2.56 15.67 9.52
CA GLU A 163 -1.66 16.33 10.46
C GLU A 163 -0.45 16.98 9.79
N ARG A 164 0.13 16.32 8.77
CA ARG A 164 1.31 16.82 8.04
C ARG A 164 1.02 17.96 7.08
N VAL A 165 -0.17 18.00 6.51
CA VAL A 165 -0.50 18.97 5.45
C VAL A 165 -1.21 20.22 5.98
N LEU A 166 -1.81 20.16 7.17
CA LEU A 166 -2.45 21.32 7.81
C LEU A 166 -1.48 22.52 7.99
N PRO A 167 -0.22 22.33 8.44
CA PRO A 167 0.75 23.43 8.50
C PRO A 167 1.05 24.08 7.15
N LEU A 168 0.83 23.37 6.03
CA LEU A 168 0.95 23.91 4.66
C LEU A 168 -0.28 24.71 4.22
N LYS A 169 -1.25 24.93 5.13
CA LYS A 169 -2.50 25.66 4.91
C LYS A 169 -3.42 25.01 3.89
N LEU A 170 -3.36 23.69 3.74
CA LEU A 170 -4.34 22.92 2.99
C LEU A 170 -5.63 22.77 3.82
N LYS A 171 -6.77 22.85 3.14
CA LYS A 171 -8.08 22.46 3.69
C LYS A 171 -8.27 20.96 3.49
N ILE A 172 -8.78 20.25 4.49
CA ILE A 172 -9.01 18.81 4.40
C ILE A 172 -10.49 18.51 4.20
N ALA A 173 -10.77 17.69 3.22
CA ALA A 173 -12.06 17.04 3.02
C ALA A 173 -11.84 15.53 2.84
N TYR A 174 -12.86 14.71 3.11
CA TYR A 174 -12.71 13.26 2.97
C TYR A 174 -13.99 12.55 2.54
N HIS A 175 -13.80 11.35 1.98
CA HIS A 175 -14.83 10.37 1.70
C HIS A 175 -14.49 9.03 2.34
N ASN A 176 -15.44 8.44 3.03
CA ASN A 176 -15.43 7.08 3.56
C ASN A 176 -16.81 6.45 3.38
N ARG A 177 -16.91 5.13 3.46
CA ARG A 177 -18.19 4.40 3.52
C ARG A 177 -19.07 4.88 4.68
N THR A 178 -18.45 5.22 5.80
CA THR A 178 -19.14 5.74 6.99
C THR A 178 -18.44 7.01 7.44
N LYS A 179 -19.24 8.05 7.73
CA LYS A 179 -18.74 9.31 8.30
C LYS A 179 -18.01 9.04 9.61
N LYS A 180 -16.85 9.65 9.80
CA LYS A 180 -16.08 9.64 11.05
C LYS A 180 -16.41 10.84 11.92
N ASP A 181 -16.15 10.71 13.21
CA ASP A 181 -16.02 11.84 14.11
C ASP A 181 -14.68 12.54 13.81
N SER A 182 -14.76 13.66 13.10
CA SER A 182 -13.60 14.40 12.61
C SER A 182 -14.01 15.84 12.31
N PRO A 183 -13.14 16.84 12.55
CA PRO A 183 -13.41 18.24 12.24
C PRO A 183 -13.41 18.53 10.74
N HIS A 184 -12.96 17.57 9.91
CA HIS A 184 -12.81 17.74 8.47
C HIS A 184 -14.13 17.52 7.73
N LYS A 185 -14.28 18.20 6.58
CA LYS A 185 -15.51 18.13 5.78
C LYS A 185 -15.69 16.73 5.17
N TYR A 186 -16.77 16.07 5.52
CA TYR A 186 -17.18 14.78 4.96
C TYR A 186 -18.02 14.96 3.70
N PHE A 187 -17.74 14.16 2.67
CA PHE A 187 -18.57 13.99 1.49
C PHE A 187 -19.07 12.55 1.38
N ALA A 188 -20.37 12.36 1.28
CA ALA A 188 -20.99 11.05 1.10
C ALA A 188 -20.75 10.50 -0.32
N SER A 189 -20.55 11.38 -1.30
CA SER A 189 -20.23 11.05 -2.69
C SER A 189 -18.76 11.27 -3.00
N LEU A 190 -18.09 10.27 -3.61
CA LEU A 190 -16.73 10.38 -4.09
C LEU A 190 -16.60 11.42 -5.22
N ILE A 191 -17.60 11.50 -6.10
CA ILE A 191 -17.65 12.48 -7.19
C ILE A 191 -17.73 13.90 -6.62
N GLU A 192 -18.57 14.12 -5.58
CA GLU A 192 -18.65 15.42 -4.90
C GLU A 192 -17.33 15.78 -4.20
N LEU A 193 -16.67 14.80 -3.56
CA LEU A 193 -15.35 15.04 -2.98
C LEU A 193 -14.37 15.47 -4.07
N ALA A 194 -14.28 14.73 -5.18
CA ALA A 194 -13.39 15.04 -6.30
C ALA A 194 -13.63 16.44 -6.87
N HIS A 195 -14.91 16.80 -7.09
CA HIS A 195 -15.29 18.12 -7.61
C HIS A 195 -14.88 19.28 -6.68
N ASN A 196 -14.86 19.05 -5.37
CA ASN A 196 -14.49 20.05 -4.36
C ASN A 196 -13.03 19.97 -3.92
N SER A 197 -12.17 19.26 -4.66
CA SER A 197 -10.78 19.05 -4.34
C SER A 197 -9.86 19.61 -5.43
N ASP A 198 -8.77 20.26 -5.02
CA ASP A 198 -7.66 20.60 -5.90
C ASP A 198 -6.66 19.44 -6.03
N ILE A 199 -6.57 18.64 -4.99
CA ILE A 199 -5.74 17.45 -4.90
C ILE A 199 -6.61 16.32 -4.36
N LEU A 200 -6.68 15.20 -5.08
CA LEU A 200 -7.40 14.00 -4.66
C LEU A 200 -6.39 12.91 -4.28
N LEU A 201 -6.35 12.54 -3.01
CA LEU A 201 -5.47 11.52 -2.46
C LEU A 201 -6.26 10.22 -2.20
N CYS A 202 -5.86 9.13 -2.85
CA CYS A 202 -6.42 7.80 -2.64
C CYS A 202 -5.54 7.00 -1.66
N ILE A 203 -6.18 6.49 -0.57
CA ILE A 203 -5.57 5.63 0.45
C ILE A 203 -6.44 4.39 0.67
N LEU A 204 -7.10 3.92 -0.37
CA LEU A 204 -7.99 2.75 -0.27
C LEU A 204 -7.18 1.46 -0.20
N PRO A 205 -7.60 0.47 0.63
CA PRO A 205 -7.07 -0.88 0.56
C PRO A 205 -7.49 -1.55 -0.76
N GLY A 206 -6.76 -2.58 -1.17
CA GLY A 206 -7.18 -3.47 -2.25
C GLY A 206 -8.29 -4.41 -1.75
N ALA A 207 -9.45 -4.29 -2.34
CA ALA A 207 -10.59 -5.15 -2.08
C ALA A 207 -11.56 -5.07 -3.26
N GLN A 208 -12.39 -6.10 -3.44
CA GLN A 208 -13.33 -6.15 -4.55
C GLN A 208 -14.25 -4.91 -4.61
N ASN A 209 -14.68 -4.39 -3.46
CA ASN A 209 -15.53 -3.20 -3.37
C ASN A 209 -14.78 -1.86 -3.51
N THR A 210 -13.48 -1.88 -3.66
CA THR A 210 -12.65 -0.69 -3.93
C THR A 210 -11.99 -0.75 -5.30
N GLU A 211 -12.22 -1.81 -6.06
CA GLU A 211 -11.66 -1.96 -7.41
C GLU A 211 -12.20 -0.87 -8.35
N ARG A 212 -11.27 -0.16 -9.00
CA ARG A 212 -11.54 0.90 -9.99
C ARG A 212 -12.56 1.96 -9.56
N VAL A 213 -12.65 2.24 -8.25
CA VAL A 213 -13.53 3.30 -7.76
C VAL A 213 -13.09 4.70 -8.21
N ILE A 214 -11.78 4.89 -8.44
CA ILE A 214 -11.24 6.08 -9.11
C ILE A 214 -11.31 5.83 -10.61
N ASN A 215 -12.44 6.16 -11.18
CA ASN A 215 -12.77 5.95 -12.59
C ASN A 215 -12.81 7.27 -13.37
N ALA A 216 -13.18 7.22 -14.65
CA ALA A 216 -13.26 8.38 -15.52
C ALA A 216 -14.20 9.48 -14.99
N GLU A 217 -15.30 9.13 -14.32
CA GLU A 217 -16.25 10.11 -13.75
C GLU A 217 -15.61 10.88 -12.59
N VAL A 218 -14.91 10.19 -11.70
CA VAL A 218 -14.18 10.80 -10.58
C VAL A 218 -13.06 11.71 -11.10
N LEU A 219 -12.26 11.24 -12.07
CA LEU A 219 -11.20 12.04 -12.69
C LEU A 219 -11.76 13.25 -13.45
N LYS A 220 -12.90 13.11 -14.11
CA LYS A 220 -13.59 14.23 -14.76
C LYS A 220 -14.07 15.27 -13.75
N ALA A 221 -14.59 14.82 -12.60
CA ALA A 221 -15.04 15.72 -11.53
C ALA A 221 -13.87 16.49 -10.89
N LEU A 222 -12.68 15.87 -10.79
CA LEU A 222 -11.45 16.51 -10.31
C LEU A 222 -11.00 17.65 -11.26
N GLY A 223 -11.20 17.48 -12.56
CA GLY A 223 -11.01 18.52 -13.57
C GLY A 223 -9.58 18.85 -13.96
N PRO A 224 -9.39 19.76 -14.93
CA PRO A 224 -8.11 19.94 -15.63
C PRO A 224 -6.99 20.59 -14.80
N THR A 225 -7.31 21.20 -13.67
CA THR A 225 -6.32 21.75 -12.72
C THR A 225 -6.06 20.82 -11.55
N GLY A 226 -6.82 19.72 -11.45
CA GLY A 226 -6.75 18.77 -10.36
C GLY A 226 -5.52 17.86 -10.41
N ILE A 227 -5.01 17.51 -9.25
CA ILE A 227 -3.87 16.59 -9.08
C ILE A 227 -4.36 15.32 -8.42
N PHE A 228 -4.00 14.18 -8.97
CA PHE A 228 -4.33 12.87 -8.38
C PHE A 228 -3.12 12.25 -7.70
N ILE A 229 -3.27 11.74 -6.47
CA ILE A 229 -2.21 11.04 -5.72
C ILE A 229 -2.74 9.67 -5.28
N ASN A 230 -1.95 8.62 -5.47
CA ASN A 230 -2.28 7.27 -4.99
C ASN A 230 -1.14 6.65 -4.18
N ILE A 231 -1.42 6.36 -2.91
CA ILE A 231 -0.53 5.64 -1.97
C ILE A 231 -1.23 4.41 -1.36
N GLY A 232 -2.41 4.08 -1.86
CA GLY A 232 -3.20 2.93 -1.38
C GLY A 232 -2.90 1.67 -2.17
N ARG A 233 -3.73 1.40 -3.20
CA ARG A 233 -3.52 0.29 -4.15
C ARG A 233 -3.80 0.76 -5.57
N GLY A 234 -3.00 0.25 -6.52
CA GLY A 234 -3.20 0.53 -7.94
C GLY A 234 -4.53 0.01 -8.46
N THR A 235 -4.99 -1.13 -7.96
CA THR A 235 -6.28 -1.73 -8.34
C THR A 235 -7.49 -0.86 -7.99
N SER A 236 -7.36 0.12 -7.10
CA SER A 236 -8.43 1.08 -6.80
C SER A 236 -8.66 2.11 -7.90
N VAL A 237 -7.80 2.16 -8.90
CA VAL A 237 -7.83 3.11 -10.01
C VAL A 237 -8.11 2.39 -11.31
N ASP A 238 -8.98 2.97 -12.14
CA ASP A 238 -9.00 2.64 -13.57
C ASP A 238 -7.78 3.28 -14.24
N GLU A 239 -6.69 2.50 -14.30
CA GLU A 239 -5.38 2.96 -14.76
C GLU A 239 -5.41 3.41 -16.23
N ASN A 240 -6.25 2.78 -17.06
CA ASN A 240 -6.42 3.20 -18.46
C ASN A 240 -7.08 4.58 -18.56
N SER A 241 -8.13 4.83 -17.78
CA SER A 241 -8.75 6.14 -17.68
C SER A 241 -7.77 7.18 -17.14
N LEU A 242 -6.98 6.85 -16.12
CA LEU A 242 -5.97 7.77 -15.59
C LEU A 242 -4.94 8.18 -16.65
N ILE A 243 -4.41 7.20 -17.41
CA ILE A 243 -3.47 7.45 -18.51
C ILE A 243 -4.09 8.38 -19.56
N GLU A 244 -5.33 8.10 -19.98
CA GLU A 244 -6.04 8.94 -20.95
C GLU A 244 -6.21 10.38 -20.45
N PHE A 245 -6.62 10.56 -19.19
CA PHE A 245 -6.85 11.88 -18.60
C PHE A 245 -5.57 12.68 -18.45
N LEU A 246 -4.46 12.04 -18.12
CA LEU A 246 -3.13 12.67 -18.05
C LEU A 246 -2.61 13.05 -19.42
N ALA A 247 -2.67 12.14 -20.39
CA ALA A 247 -2.17 12.37 -21.76
C ALA A 247 -2.91 13.53 -22.47
N HIS A 248 -4.22 13.64 -22.24
CA HIS A 248 -5.04 14.69 -22.82
C HIS A 248 -5.20 15.93 -21.92
N LYS A 249 -4.42 16.00 -20.79
CA LYS A 249 -4.47 17.11 -19.82
C LYS A 249 -5.89 17.41 -19.29
N LYS A 250 -6.72 16.35 -19.17
CA LYS A 250 -8.05 16.42 -18.54
C LYS A 250 -7.92 16.48 -17.00
N ILE A 251 -6.78 16.08 -16.44
CA ILE A 251 -6.27 16.42 -15.10
C ILE A 251 -4.85 16.97 -15.25
N ALA A 252 -4.39 17.74 -14.27
CA ALA A 252 -3.10 18.41 -14.36
C ALA A 252 -1.91 17.46 -14.25
N ALA A 253 -1.91 16.59 -13.26
CA ALA A 253 -0.80 15.70 -12.95
C ALA A 253 -1.22 14.54 -12.04
N ALA A 254 -0.37 13.53 -11.91
CA ALA A 254 -0.53 12.46 -10.92
C ALA A 254 0.79 12.12 -10.22
N GLY A 255 0.68 11.75 -8.92
CA GLY A 255 1.76 11.16 -8.11
C GLY A 255 1.36 9.77 -7.64
N LEU A 256 2.12 8.74 -8.01
CA LEU A 256 1.75 7.34 -7.79
C LEU A 256 2.88 6.62 -7.06
N ASP A 257 2.55 5.94 -5.96
CA ASP A 257 3.45 4.99 -5.30
C ASP A 257 3.05 3.53 -5.61
N VAL A 258 1.86 3.32 -6.20
CA VAL A 258 1.27 2.00 -6.44
C VAL A 258 0.63 1.90 -7.83
N TYR A 259 0.60 0.67 -8.40
CA TYR A 259 0.14 0.39 -9.76
C TYR A 259 -0.76 -0.84 -9.79
N ALA A 260 -1.54 -1.01 -10.87
CA ALA A 260 -2.48 -2.12 -10.99
C ALA A 260 -1.77 -3.48 -11.09
N GLU A 261 -0.62 -3.55 -11.75
CA GLU A 261 0.14 -4.80 -12.01
C GLU A 261 1.60 -4.70 -11.54
N GLU A 262 1.79 -4.41 -10.24
CA GLU A 262 3.14 -4.34 -9.68
C GLU A 262 3.94 -5.65 -9.82
N PRO A 263 5.26 -5.54 -10.12
CA PRO A 263 6.09 -4.34 -10.21
C PRO A 263 6.10 -3.68 -11.61
N SER A 264 5.22 -4.07 -12.51
CA SER A 264 5.14 -3.51 -13.86
C SER A 264 4.45 -2.15 -13.85
N ILE A 265 5.14 -1.13 -14.37
CA ILE A 265 4.55 0.20 -14.60
C ILE A 265 4.27 0.35 -16.08
N PRO A 266 3.02 0.68 -16.50
CA PRO A 266 2.68 0.86 -17.91
C PRO A 266 3.62 1.85 -18.62
N LYS A 267 4.05 1.49 -19.85
CA LYS A 267 4.92 2.36 -20.63
C LYS A 267 4.32 3.76 -20.82
N ALA A 268 3.01 3.81 -21.07
CA ALA A 268 2.29 5.07 -21.24
C ALA A 268 2.41 6.00 -20.02
N LEU A 269 2.35 5.48 -18.79
CA LEU A 269 2.58 6.29 -17.57
C LEU A 269 4.03 6.78 -17.46
N ARG A 270 5.01 5.92 -17.82
CA ARG A 270 6.43 6.25 -17.71
C ARG A 270 6.89 7.32 -18.70
N GLU A 271 6.17 7.49 -19.80
CA GLU A 271 6.48 8.46 -20.87
C GLU A 271 5.81 9.83 -20.66
N LEU A 272 4.88 9.95 -19.70
CA LEU A 272 4.23 11.22 -19.37
C LEU A 272 5.13 12.08 -18.50
N ASP A 273 5.20 13.38 -18.81
CA ASP A 273 5.98 14.38 -18.09
C ASP A 273 5.24 15.01 -16.89
N ASN A 274 3.93 14.79 -16.80
CA ASN A 274 3.06 15.23 -15.71
C ASN A 274 2.79 14.15 -14.67
N THR A 275 3.70 13.18 -14.53
CA THR A 275 3.64 12.12 -13.51
C THR A 275 4.87 12.12 -12.59
N VAL A 276 4.65 11.76 -11.32
CA VAL A 276 5.70 11.38 -10.36
C VAL A 276 5.44 9.93 -9.98
N LEU A 277 6.41 9.04 -10.26
CA LEU A 277 6.26 7.59 -10.11
C LEU A 277 7.26 7.07 -9.10
N LEU A 278 6.78 6.38 -8.06
CA LEU A 278 7.59 5.75 -7.02
C LEU A 278 7.33 4.23 -7.03
N PRO A 279 8.31 3.40 -6.66
CA PRO A 279 8.22 1.94 -6.75
C PRO A 279 7.71 1.28 -5.46
N HIS A 280 6.53 1.69 -4.97
CA HIS A 280 5.86 1.20 -3.77
C HIS A 280 6.75 1.29 -2.52
N ILE A 281 7.19 2.50 -2.21
CA ILE A 281 8.12 2.78 -1.11
C ILE A 281 7.46 3.39 0.14
N GLY A 282 6.13 3.44 0.21
CA GLY A 282 5.40 4.08 1.30
C GLY A 282 5.86 3.68 2.71
N SER A 283 6.28 2.42 2.91
CA SER A 283 6.81 1.94 4.20
C SER A 283 8.27 1.48 4.10
N ALA A 284 9.04 1.94 3.10
CA ALA A 284 10.35 1.41 2.80
C ALA A 284 11.49 2.16 3.53
N THR A 285 11.37 2.37 4.83
CA THR A 285 12.48 2.79 5.70
C THR A 285 13.00 1.60 6.50
N ILE A 286 14.22 1.68 6.98
CA ILE A 286 14.84 0.63 7.81
C ILE A 286 14.03 0.46 9.10
N GLU A 287 13.73 1.56 9.77
CA GLU A 287 13.04 1.61 11.05
C GLU A 287 11.63 1.01 10.96
N THR A 288 10.87 1.40 9.95
CA THR A 288 9.51 0.88 9.75
C THR A 288 9.52 -0.58 9.34
N ARG A 289 10.45 -1.01 8.46
CA ARG A 289 10.57 -2.43 8.08
C ARG A 289 10.97 -3.31 9.25
N ASP A 290 11.84 -2.83 10.14
CA ASP A 290 12.20 -3.54 11.36
C ASP A 290 11.02 -3.62 12.35
N ALA A 291 10.29 -2.52 12.56
CA ALA A 291 9.10 -2.51 13.41
C ALA A 291 7.97 -3.42 12.87
N MET A 292 7.77 -3.48 11.55
CA MET A 292 6.87 -4.46 10.93
C MET A 292 7.34 -5.89 11.21
N GLY A 293 8.65 -6.16 11.11
CA GLY A 293 9.24 -7.45 11.44
C GLY A 293 9.03 -7.85 12.90
N ASP A 294 9.14 -6.90 13.80
CA ASP A 294 8.87 -7.11 15.23
C ASP A 294 7.43 -7.54 15.48
N LEU A 295 6.45 -6.94 14.79
CA LEU A 295 5.05 -7.34 14.89
C LEU A 295 4.80 -8.75 14.35
N VAL A 296 5.43 -9.14 13.24
CA VAL A 296 5.35 -10.52 12.73
C VAL A 296 5.87 -11.50 13.76
N LEU A 297 7.06 -11.23 14.35
CA LEU A 297 7.65 -12.08 15.38
C LEU A 297 6.78 -12.16 16.65
N LYS A 298 6.25 -11.03 17.12
CA LYS A 298 5.34 -10.99 18.28
C LYS A 298 4.07 -11.81 18.04
N ASN A 299 3.49 -11.75 16.84
CA ASN A 299 2.33 -12.57 16.49
C ASN A 299 2.65 -14.06 16.48
N LEU A 300 3.80 -14.48 15.90
CA LEU A 300 4.25 -15.86 15.92
C LEU A 300 4.51 -16.36 17.35
N GLU A 301 5.20 -15.57 18.18
CA GLU A 301 5.48 -15.90 19.57
C GLU A 301 4.18 -16.05 20.38
N ALA A 302 3.26 -15.09 20.29
CA ALA A 302 1.99 -15.13 20.99
C ALA A 302 1.12 -16.33 20.55
N PHE A 303 1.13 -16.64 19.24
CA PHE A 303 0.42 -17.81 18.70
C PHE A 303 0.96 -19.13 19.25
N PHE A 304 2.27 -19.35 19.19
CA PHE A 304 2.87 -20.62 19.62
C PHE A 304 2.93 -20.78 21.12
N SER A 305 2.99 -19.69 21.90
CA SER A 305 3.07 -19.75 23.37
C SER A 305 1.70 -19.79 24.04
N LYS A 306 0.74 -18.98 23.57
CA LYS A 306 -0.55 -18.76 24.25
C LYS A 306 -1.78 -18.95 23.37
N ASN A 307 -1.60 -19.25 22.08
CA ASN A 307 -2.64 -19.23 21.05
C ASN A 307 -3.42 -17.90 20.97
N GLU A 308 -2.72 -16.80 21.27
CA GLU A 308 -3.21 -15.41 21.18
C GLU A 308 -2.62 -14.72 19.95
N LEU A 309 -3.19 -13.60 19.53
CA LEU A 309 -2.65 -12.78 18.45
C LEU A 309 -2.63 -11.31 18.87
N VAL A 310 -1.55 -10.61 18.49
CA VAL A 310 -1.34 -9.19 18.84
C VAL A 310 -2.12 -8.28 17.89
N THR A 311 -2.11 -8.62 16.60
CA THR A 311 -2.69 -7.77 15.53
C THR A 311 -3.57 -8.60 14.59
N GLU A 312 -4.55 -9.31 15.16
CA GLU A 312 -5.49 -10.11 14.38
C GLU A 312 -6.38 -9.24 13.49
N VAL A 313 -6.50 -9.63 12.23
CA VAL A 313 -7.43 -9.03 11.28
C VAL A 313 -8.84 -9.58 11.56
N LYS A 314 -9.79 -8.68 11.82
CA LYS A 314 -11.18 -9.02 12.14
C LYS A 314 -12.06 -9.03 10.90
#